data_89c0bc538b2b12906af0776cba45bdff
#
_entry.id   89c0bc538b2b12906af0776cba45bdff
#
_cell.length_a   1.000
_cell.length_b   1.000
_cell.length_c   1.000
_cell.angle_alpha   90.00
_cell.angle_beta   90.00
_cell.angle_gamma   90.00
#
_symmetry.space_group_name_H-M   'P 1'
#
loop_
_entity.id
_entity.type
_entity.pdbx_description
1 polymer ?
#
loop_
_entity_poly.entity_id
_entity_poly.type
_entity_poly.pdbx_seq_one_letter_code
_entity_poly.pdbx_strand_id
1 'polypeptide(L)'
;MLALRRNGIRAVSTHCNHGQPFMTTRATQLKVSPLAGKRHGKGCLRLKGMPLEYPDLVCSAGTSRPRVSLPTGWPTRLRRTCRALLLAGLMGAALPASAATLRWAAQTEITSLDPHAQAHPQVQAVLQHVYESLTRYSPGLEVEPALAQRWELLTPVIWRFHLRQGVRFHDGSPLTAEDVQFSLERLKGAGSTLGTMLAGVRSVRRIDEHTIDIVLDKPMPLLPRILTDARIMNRRWSRTHRAEAVLASKPGGSGYATRNANGTGPYRVAEGWAPGLPLQLERNPDWWNTGGFPGNADPVIYQAIASDDDRLRALERGEVDLVTDLPGQRIPALKRLPGLQVQTDVSQRTLLIGMDQFSDSLRYGHTGMGNPFRDQRVRHAMALAINERTLMRISGNMYQPAGTIVAPGVNGWTEALDRREATNLRQARQLMAQAGHAAGFEVTLDCPNNRYAYDQQICEALVPMWARIGIRVKINSLPFASLVPKLETLDSSLWMLGWGSPDFDALQNLLSLAYTRSDKVDGTYNAARISDPKLDRLIDQARYENNPIKRTGLLQQALEIVKTQSYYLPLAHAMRAWVMQRSISLVVPPSERPEMRFVIVTGRRAGVSDTALAAPDRAGRNQPAGAQNK
;
A
#
# COMPACT_ATOMS: atom_id res chain seq x y z
N MET A 1 -14.85 20.25 -45.92
CA MET A 1 -16.10 20.28 -46.69
C MET A 1 -17.16 19.77 -45.75
N LEU A 2 -17.98 20.65 -45.21
CA LEU A 2 -19.43 20.82 -45.39
C LEU A 2 -20.24 19.62 -44.88
N ALA A 3 -21.30 19.71 -44.09
CA ALA A 3 -22.07 20.81 -43.50
C ALA A 3 -23.12 20.21 -42.53
N LEU A 4 -23.36 20.89 -41.44
CA LEU A 4 -24.60 21.23 -40.78
C LEU A 4 -25.92 20.54 -41.21
N ARG A 5 -26.72 20.09 -40.25
CA ARG A 5 -28.08 20.53 -40.07
C ARG A 5 -28.63 20.32 -38.65
N ARG A 6 -29.20 21.39 -38.12
CA ARG A 6 -30.08 21.57 -36.95
C ARG A 6 -31.49 21.08 -37.25
N ASN A 7 -32.20 20.72 -36.21
CA ASN A 7 -33.62 21.04 -35.89
C ASN A 7 -34.00 20.19 -34.67
N GLY A 8 -34.58 20.61 -33.55
CA GLY A 8 -35.48 21.72 -33.32
C GLY A 8 -36.60 21.26 -32.38
N ILE A 9 -36.58 21.67 -31.14
CA ILE A 9 -37.65 22.08 -30.22
C ILE A 9 -39.03 21.38 -30.32
N ARG A 10 -39.50 20.82 -29.16
CA ARG A 10 -40.76 21.29 -28.52
C ARG A 10 -40.95 20.67 -27.12
N ALA A 11 -41.16 21.56 -26.17
CA ALA A 11 -41.69 21.31 -24.84
C ALA A 11 -43.21 21.13 -24.92
N VAL A 12 -43.77 20.29 -24.06
CA VAL A 12 -45.18 20.36 -23.66
C VAL A 12 -45.24 20.18 -22.14
N SER A 13 -45.69 21.21 -21.46
CA SER A 13 -46.10 21.21 -20.06
C SER A 13 -47.59 20.80 -20.00
N THR A 14 -47.97 20.03 -19.00
CA THR A 14 -49.34 20.08 -18.49
C THR A 14 -49.34 19.80 -16.97
N HIS A 15 -50.01 20.71 -16.28
CA HIS A 15 -50.45 20.73 -14.90
C HIS A 15 -51.61 19.79 -14.65
N CYS A 16 -51.78 19.33 -13.40
CA CYS A 16 -52.94 19.38 -12.48
C CYS A 16 -52.80 18.30 -11.43
N ASN A 17 -52.71 18.54 -10.18
CA ASN A 17 -53.50 19.06 -9.07
C ASN A 17 -54.41 18.02 -8.38
N HIS A 18 -54.39 18.07 -7.02
CA HIS A 18 -55.32 17.56 -5.98
C HIS A 18 -55.18 16.07 -5.57
N GLY A 19 -55.06 15.69 -4.32
CA GLY A 19 -55.65 16.11 -3.09
C GLY A 19 -55.21 15.21 -1.92
N GLN A 20 -55.07 15.75 -0.77
CA GLN A 20 -55.06 15.10 0.54
C GLN A 20 -56.52 14.76 0.97
N PRO A 21 -56.82 13.98 2.03
CA PRO A 21 -56.24 14.08 3.37
C PRO A 21 -56.23 12.82 4.28
N PHE A 22 -55.54 12.93 5.42
CA PHE A 22 -55.80 12.38 6.77
C PHE A 22 -56.04 10.88 7.03
N MET A 23 -55.19 10.30 7.89
CA MET A 23 -55.66 9.70 9.17
C MET A 23 -54.50 9.47 10.17
N THR A 24 -54.73 9.97 11.34
CA THR A 24 -54.04 9.81 12.62
C THR A 24 -54.18 8.42 13.21
N THR A 25 -53.15 7.88 13.86
CA THR A 25 -53.34 7.14 15.14
C THR A 25 -52.02 6.93 15.91
N ARG A 26 -52.01 7.51 17.11
CA ARG A 26 -51.58 7.06 18.43
C ARG A 26 -50.15 6.64 18.68
N ALA A 27 -49.49 7.53 19.42
CA ALA A 27 -48.34 7.28 20.30
C ALA A 27 -48.73 6.34 21.45
N THR A 28 -47.84 5.41 21.79
CA THR A 28 -47.87 4.73 23.08
C THR A 28 -46.57 5.01 23.81
N GLN A 29 -46.65 5.83 24.85
CA GLN A 29 -45.59 6.07 25.82
C GLN A 29 -45.45 4.85 26.73
N LEU A 30 -44.20 4.40 26.93
CA LEU A 30 -43.85 3.58 28.08
C LEU A 30 -42.91 4.33 28.99
N LYS A 31 -43.38 4.60 30.19
CA LYS A 31 -42.68 5.23 31.32
C LYS A 31 -41.59 4.29 31.83
N VAL A 32 -40.44 4.86 32.10
CA VAL A 32 -39.42 4.26 32.98
C VAL A 32 -39.39 5.05 34.27
N SER A 33 -39.60 4.35 35.39
CA SER A 33 -39.34 4.88 36.73
C SER A 33 -38.10 4.20 37.33
N PRO A 34 -37.36 4.91 38.19
CA PRO A 34 -36.09 4.42 38.72
C PRO A 34 -36.30 3.70 40.05
N LEU A 35 -35.51 2.67 40.31
CA LEU A 35 -35.36 2.09 41.65
C LEU A 35 -33.88 2.07 42.04
N ALA A 36 -33.62 2.75 43.13
CA ALA A 36 -32.38 2.75 43.89
C ALA A 36 -32.32 1.52 44.83
N GLY A 37 -31.11 1.04 45.08
CA GLY A 37 -30.94 0.28 46.31
C GLY A 37 -29.87 -0.80 46.35
N LYS A 38 -28.75 -0.44 46.99
CA LYS A 38 -27.94 -1.23 47.95
C LYS A 38 -27.11 -2.45 47.56
N ARG A 39 -25.86 -2.25 47.82
CA ARG A 39 -24.70 -3.11 48.22
C ARG A 39 -25.00 -4.54 48.67
N HIS A 40 -24.09 -5.43 48.32
CA HIS A 40 -23.34 -6.47 49.03
C HIS A 40 -23.28 -7.80 48.26
N GLY A 41 -22.09 -8.41 48.25
CA GLY A 41 -21.96 -9.86 48.11
C GLY A 41 -20.85 -10.33 47.16
N LYS A 42 -19.71 -10.65 47.76
CA LYS A 42 -18.62 -11.44 47.13
C LYS A 42 -19.14 -12.84 46.76
N GLY A 43 -18.75 -13.30 45.56
CA GLY A 43 -18.96 -14.71 45.19
C GLY A 43 -17.97 -15.11 44.08
N CYS A 44 -16.89 -15.78 44.47
CA CYS A 44 -15.98 -16.49 43.59
C CYS A 44 -16.65 -17.73 43.00
N LEU A 45 -16.62 -17.88 41.69
CA LEU A 45 -16.81 -19.17 41.04
C LEU A 45 -15.52 -19.54 40.27
N ARG A 46 -14.93 -20.62 40.75
CA ARG A 46 -13.71 -21.25 40.24
C ARG A 46 -14.09 -22.20 39.11
N LEU A 47 -13.59 -22.00 37.91
CA LEU A 47 -13.52 -23.08 36.89
C LEU A 47 -12.06 -23.41 36.63
N LYS A 48 -11.74 -24.71 36.83
CA LYS A 48 -10.42 -25.33 36.57
C LYS A 48 -10.24 -25.63 35.09
N GLY A 49 -9.03 -25.48 34.60
CA GLY A 49 -8.58 -26.25 33.44
C GLY A 49 -7.55 -25.55 32.56
N MET A 50 -6.30 -25.74 32.92
CA MET A 50 -5.03 -25.80 32.15
C MET A 50 -4.37 -24.53 31.59
N PRO A 51 -3.01 -24.53 31.52
CA PRO A 51 -2.19 -23.32 31.56
C PRO A 51 -1.53 -23.00 30.22
N LEU A 52 -1.32 -21.73 29.95
CA LEU A 52 -0.21 -21.23 29.14
C LEU A 52 0.21 -19.86 29.70
N GLU A 53 1.42 -19.83 30.18
CA GLU A 53 2.11 -18.68 30.74
C GLU A 53 2.43 -17.63 29.65
N TYR A 54 2.05 -16.40 29.88
CA TYR A 54 2.71 -15.19 29.41
C TYR A 54 2.61 -14.15 30.52
N PRO A 55 3.70 -13.46 30.87
CA PRO A 55 3.66 -12.45 31.93
C PRO A 55 3.16 -11.11 31.41
N ASP A 56 2.00 -10.69 31.90
CA ASP A 56 1.49 -9.33 31.76
C ASP A 56 2.27 -8.40 32.70
N LEU A 57 3.00 -7.44 32.14
CA LEU A 57 3.54 -6.29 32.85
C LEU A 57 2.50 -5.16 32.85
N VAL A 58 1.65 -5.14 33.87
CA VAL A 58 0.81 -3.98 34.18
C VAL A 58 1.61 -3.05 35.09
N CYS A 59 2.04 -1.90 34.58
CA CYS A 59 2.58 -0.80 35.41
C CYS A 59 1.45 -0.05 36.10
N SER A 60 1.24 -0.32 37.40
CA SER A 60 0.50 0.59 38.27
C SER A 60 1.49 1.60 38.84
N ALA A 61 1.22 2.90 38.63
CA ALA A 61 1.95 3.99 39.25
C ALA A 61 1.71 4.02 40.75
N GLY A 62 2.68 3.53 41.49
CA GLY A 62 2.78 3.68 42.93
C GLY A 62 4.16 4.27 43.27
N THR A 63 4.16 5.52 43.73
CA THR A 63 5.36 6.24 44.17
C THR A 63 5.91 5.63 45.46
N SER A 64 6.92 4.79 45.35
CA SER A 64 7.81 4.47 46.45
C SER A 64 9.24 4.27 45.94
N ARG A 65 10.08 5.27 46.24
CA ARG A 65 11.52 5.21 45.93
C ARG A 65 12.17 4.12 46.80
N PRO A 66 12.93 3.19 46.25
CA PRO A 66 13.72 2.26 47.07
C PRO A 66 14.82 3.04 47.78
N ARG A 67 14.77 3.08 49.13
CA ARG A 67 15.91 3.53 49.95
C ARG A 67 16.92 2.39 49.97
N VAL A 68 17.99 2.53 49.23
CA VAL A 68 19.20 1.70 49.38
C VAL A 68 19.92 2.21 50.62
N SER A 69 19.82 1.50 51.73
CA SER A 69 20.61 1.74 52.96
C SER A 69 21.95 1.04 52.85
N LEU A 70 23.03 1.81 52.75
CA LEU A 70 24.40 1.32 52.82
C LEU A 70 24.81 1.05 54.28
N PRO A 71 25.64 -0.01 54.56
CA PRO A 71 26.04 -0.38 55.90
C PRO A 71 26.77 0.77 56.66
N THR A 72 26.46 0.92 57.94
CA THR A 72 26.90 2.00 58.85
C THR A 72 28.34 1.82 59.36
N GLY A 73 29.30 1.49 58.52
CA GLY A 73 30.65 1.25 59.02
C GLY A 73 31.81 1.82 58.20
N TRP A 74 31.54 2.55 57.13
CA TRP A 74 32.59 3.02 56.23
C TRP A 74 32.92 4.51 56.41
N PRO A 75 34.22 4.92 56.35
CA PRO A 75 34.61 6.31 56.53
C PRO A 75 34.03 7.20 55.45
N THR A 76 33.61 8.39 55.83
CA THR A 76 32.88 9.39 55.02
C THR A 76 33.52 9.77 53.67
N ARG A 77 34.82 9.61 53.54
CA ARG A 77 35.54 9.87 52.27
C ARG A 77 35.30 8.79 51.21
N LEU A 78 35.18 7.51 51.58
CA LEU A 78 34.89 6.42 50.67
C LEU A 78 33.41 6.44 50.16
N ARG A 79 32.47 6.93 50.97
CA ARG A 79 31.07 7.09 50.58
C ARG A 79 30.88 8.17 49.49
N ARG A 80 31.69 9.21 49.48
CA ARG A 80 31.64 10.27 48.44
C ARG A 80 32.21 9.81 47.13
N THR A 81 33.31 9.05 47.13
CA THR A 81 33.92 8.48 45.92
C THR A 81 33.08 7.39 45.29
N CYS A 82 32.48 6.47 46.07
CA CYS A 82 31.57 5.45 45.52
C CYS A 82 30.25 6.04 44.94
N ARG A 83 29.70 7.12 45.57
CA ARG A 83 28.54 7.83 44.98
C ARG A 83 28.91 8.59 43.71
N ALA A 84 30.09 9.18 43.62
CA ALA A 84 30.57 9.85 42.42
C ALA A 84 30.84 8.85 41.27
N LEU A 85 31.38 7.68 41.58
CA LEU A 85 31.62 6.60 40.59
C LEU A 85 30.33 5.93 40.14
N LEU A 86 29.32 5.76 41.00
CA LEU A 86 27.98 5.26 40.61
C LEU A 86 27.21 6.29 39.78
N LEU A 87 27.31 7.57 40.06
CA LEU A 87 26.73 8.64 39.25
C LEU A 87 27.47 8.83 37.92
N ALA A 88 28.78 8.68 37.88
CA ALA A 88 29.57 8.70 36.66
C ALA A 88 29.32 7.45 35.79
N GLY A 89 29.09 6.28 36.40
CA GLY A 89 28.72 5.04 35.69
C GLY A 89 27.33 5.05 35.11
N LEU A 90 26.36 5.79 35.68
CA LEU A 90 25.02 5.96 35.15
C LEU A 90 24.92 7.03 34.04
N MET A 91 25.87 7.96 33.94
CA MET A 91 25.97 8.91 32.81
C MET A 91 26.75 8.36 31.60
N GLY A 92 27.35 7.17 31.70
CA GLY A 92 28.23 6.61 30.67
C GLY A 92 27.57 5.69 29.64
N ALA A 93 26.25 5.50 29.63
CA ALA A 93 25.61 4.46 28.82
C ALA A 93 24.64 4.94 27.73
N ALA A 94 24.64 6.21 27.40
CA ALA A 94 24.02 6.69 26.16
C ALA A 94 25.13 7.12 25.20
N LEU A 95 25.89 6.16 24.65
CA LEU A 95 26.68 6.44 23.46
C LEU A 95 25.70 6.86 22.38
N PRO A 96 25.81 8.08 21.81
CA PRO A 96 25.03 8.43 20.64
C PRO A 96 25.32 7.36 19.59
N ALA A 97 24.30 6.74 19.03
CA ALA A 97 24.47 5.83 17.90
C ALA A 97 25.23 6.62 16.83
N SER A 98 26.48 6.23 16.56
CA SER A 98 27.29 6.89 15.54
C SER A 98 26.54 6.84 14.21
N ALA A 99 26.49 7.96 13.51
CA ALA A 99 25.99 8.01 12.15
C ALA A 99 26.70 6.98 11.28
N ALA A 100 25.92 6.26 10.46
CA ALA A 100 26.46 5.19 9.62
C ALA A 100 25.81 5.20 8.23
N THR A 101 26.62 5.18 7.20
CA THR A 101 26.15 5.15 5.81
C THR A 101 25.32 3.89 5.55
N LEU A 102 24.14 4.08 4.95
CA LEU A 102 23.29 3.00 4.44
C LEU A 102 23.23 3.07 2.92
N ARG A 103 23.63 1.99 2.22
CA ARG A 103 23.56 1.90 0.77
C ARG A 103 22.35 1.04 0.39
N TRP A 104 21.38 1.68 -0.24
CA TRP A 104 20.11 1.09 -0.65
C TRP A 104 20.03 0.94 -2.16
N ALA A 105 19.89 -0.27 -2.68
CA ALA A 105 19.70 -0.53 -4.09
C ALA A 105 18.28 -1.01 -4.41
N ALA A 106 17.76 -0.54 -5.55
CA ALA A 106 16.52 -1.02 -6.16
C ALA A 106 16.63 -0.95 -7.69
N GLN A 107 15.64 -1.52 -8.39
CA GLN A 107 15.62 -1.54 -9.86
C GLN A 107 15.38 -0.17 -10.48
N THR A 108 14.56 0.66 -9.83
CA THR A 108 13.99 1.87 -10.41
C THR A 108 14.96 3.04 -10.30
N GLU A 109 15.23 3.69 -11.42
CA GLU A 109 15.98 4.94 -11.45
C GLU A 109 15.10 6.13 -11.03
N ILE A 110 15.68 7.05 -10.22
CA ILE A 110 15.06 8.33 -9.89
C ILE A 110 15.44 9.32 -10.99
N THR A 111 14.47 9.70 -11.81
CA THR A 111 14.69 10.61 -12.93
C THR A 111 14.28 12.06 -12.62
N SER A 112 13.59 12.27 -11.49
CA SER A 112 13.17 13.59 -11.03
C SER A 112 12.99 13.61 -9.51
N LEU A 113 13.39 14.71 -8.88
CA LEU A 113 13.11 15.02 -7.47
C LEU A 113 11.76 15.74 -7.28
N ASP A 114 11.06 16.08 -8.37
CA ASP A 114 9.72 16.66 -8.28
C ASP A 114 8.72 15.60 -7.80
N PRO A 115 8.12 15.76 -6.59
CA PRO A 115 7.29 14.72 -5.99
C PRO A 115 5.95 14.51 -6.72
N HIS A 116 5.54 15.43 -7.60
CA HIS A 116 4.30 15.36 -8.36
C HIS A 116 4.47 14.83 -9.79
N ALA A 117 5.71 14.65 -10.24
CA ALA A 117 6.01 14.28 -11.63
C ALA A 117 5.94 12.77 -11.90
N GLN A 118 6.09 11.92 -10.88
CA GLN A 118 6.18 10.46 -11.02
C GLN A 118 5.33 9.73 -9.99
N ALA A 119 4.34 8.95 -10.45
CA ALA A 119 3.51 8.11 -9.58
C ALA A 119 4.14 6.74 -9.25
N HIS A 120 5.37 6.46 -9.73
CA HIS A 120 6.00 5.16 -9.52
C HIS A 120 6.23 4.89 -8.03
N PRO A 121 5.76 3.74 -7.47
CA PRO A 121 5.81 3.47 -6.03
C PRO A 121 7.22 3.58 -5.42
N GLN A 122 8.25 3.09 -6.14
CA GLN A 122 9.64 3.16 -5.66
C GLN A 122 10.16 4.59 -5.59
N VAL A 123 9.80 5.45 -6.57
CA VAL A 123 10.15 6.87 -6.56
C VAL A 123 9.51 7.56 -5.35
N GLN A 124 8.22 7.31 -5.12
CA GLN A 124 7.50 7.84 -3.96
C GLN A 124 8.06 7.32 -2.64
N ALA A 125 8.54 6.05 -2.60
CA ALA A 125 9.21 5.49 -1.44
C ALA A 125 10.55 6.18 -1.11
N VAL A 126 11.26 6.71 -2.11
CA VAL A 126 12.46 7.51 -1.89
C VAL A 126 12.11 8.94 -1.51
N LEU A 127 11.22 9.59 -2.26
CA LEU A 127 10.88 11.01 -2.06
C LEU A 127 10.13 11.30 -0.76
N GLN A 128 9.47 10.30 -0.13
CA GLN A 128 8.85 10.47 1.20
C GLN A 128 9.86 10.83 2.30
N HIS A 129 11.17 10.61 2.09
CA HIS A 129 12.21 11.00 3.03
C HIS A 129 12.53 12.49 2.97
N VAL A 130 12.25 13.11 1.82
CA VAL A 130 12.51 14.52 1.51
C VAL A 130 11.28 15.39 1.70
N TYR A 131 10.12 14.91 1.25
CA TYR A 131 8.85 15.62 1.31
C TYR A 131 7.87 14.90 2.23
N GLU A 132 7.19 15.64 3.07
CA GLU A 132 6.10 15.14 3.89
C GLU A 132 4.74 15.53 3.31
N SER A 133 3.70 14.87 3.82
CA SER A 133 2.29 15.09 3.47
C SER A 133 1.51 15.55 4.72
N LEU A 134 0.23 15.91 4.57
CA LEU A 134 -0.60 16.30 5.72
C LEU A 134 -0.75 15.15 6.73
N THR A 135 -0.89 13.95 6.22
CA THR A 135 -1.06 12.70 6.96
C THR A 135 0.00 11.69 6.51
N ARG A 136 0.22 10.65 7.27
CA ARG A 136 1.09 9.52 6.91
C ARG A 136 0.53 8.21 7.43
N TYR A 137 1.07 7.08 6.98
CA TYR A 137 0.76 5.79 7.57
C TYR A 137 1.64 5.53 8.80
N SER A 138 1.01 4.98 9.85
CA SER A 138 1.74 4.30 10.93
C SER A 138 2.32 2.98 10.43
N PRO A 139 3.24 2.33 11.17
CA PRO A 139 3.67 0.96 10.85
C PRO A 139 2.53 -0.06 10.76
N GLY A 140 1.38 0.21 11.42
CA GLY A 140 0.16 -0.61 11.37
C GLY A 140 -0.82 -0.24 10.25
N LEU A 141 -0.44 0.64 9.31
CA LEU A 141 -1.28 1.15 8.20
C LEU A 141 -2.46 2.04 8.63
N GLU A 142 -2.48 2.51 9.85
CA GLU A 142 -3.42 3.53 10.28
C GLU A 142 -2.96 4.91 9.81
N VAL A 143 -3.92 5.78 9.49
CA VAL A 143 -3.60 7.16 9.13
C VAL A 143 -3.32 7.97 10.38
N GLU A 144 -2.12 8.52 10.48
CA GLU A 144 -1.68 9.31 11.62
C GLU A 144 -1.27 10.74 11.22
N PRO A 145 -1.22 11.68 12.20
CA PRO A 145 -0.77 13.04 11.99
C PRO A 145 0.67 13.13 11.44
N ALA A 146 0.86 13.98 10.40
CA ALA A 146 2.17 14.38 9.89
C ALA A 146 2.29 15.91 9.91
N LEU A 147 2.23 16.61 8.77
CA LEU A 147 2.22 18.07 8.74
C LEU A 147 0.91 18.66 9.29
N ALA A 148 -0.21 17.96 9.19
CA ALA A 148 -1.42 18.25 9.96
C ALA A 148 -1.32 17.54 11.31
N GLN A 149 -1.52 18.29 12.41
CA GLN A 149 -1.56 17.72 13.76
C GLN A 149 -2.90 17.07 14.11
N ARG A 150 -4.00 17.50 13.43
CA ARG A 150 -5.35 16.96 13.53
C ARG A 150 -6.19 17.38 12.34
N TRP A 151 -7.27 16.67 12.12
CA TRP A 151 -8.29 17.01 11.11
C TRP A 151 -9.68 16.65 11.62
N GLU A 152 -10.69 17.28 11.04
CA GLU A 152 -12.09 17.07 11.37
C GLU A 152 -12.99 17.25 10.15
N LEU A 153 -14.09 16.52 10.13
CA LEU A 153 -15.11 16.61 9.11
C LEU A 153 -16.17 17.63 9.55
N LEU A 154 -16.15 18.87 9.01
CA LEU A 154 -17.10 19.92 9.37
C LEU A 154 -18.49 19.67 8.79
N THR A 155 -18.53 19.20 7.54
CA THR A 155 -19.74 18.77 6.83
C THR A 155 -19.38 17.53 5.99
N PRO A 156 -20.35 16.78 5.46
CA PRO A 156 -20.04 15.61 4.64
C PRO A 156 -19.05 15.87 3.48
N VAL A 157 -18.87 17.11 3.07
CA VAL A 157 -18.04 17.53 1.93
C VAL A 157 -16.99 18.59 2.29
N ILE A 158 -16.74 18.86 3.56
CA ILE A 158 -15.70 19.79 4.00
C ILE A 158 -14.88 19.17 5.12
N TRP A 159 -13.60 18.92 4.81
CA TRP A 159 -12.59 18.51 5.77
C TRP A 159 -11.74 19.70 6.18
N ARG A 160 -11.56 19.93 7.49
CA ARG A 160 -10.64 20.93 8.06
C ARG A 160 -9.40 20.25 8.56
N PHE A 161 -8.22 20.78 8.17
CA PHE A 161 -6.91 20.33 8.63
C PHE A 161 -6.22 21.46 9.37
N HIS A 162 -5.70 21.16 10.57
CA HIS A 162 -4.91 22.07 11.38
C HIS A 162 -3.44 21.70 11.27
N LEU A 163 -2.65 22.60 10.71
CA LEU A 163 -1.25 22.40 10.45
C LEU A 163 -0.43 22.48 11.74
N ARG A 164 0.66 21.77 11.76
CA ARG A 164 1.66 21.81 12.82
C ARG A 164 2.42 23.12 12.74
N GLN A 165 2.59 23.80 13.88
CA GLN A 165 3.40 25.00 13.98
C GLN A 165 4.88 24.67 14.14
N GLY A 166 5.76 25.59 13.70
CA GLY A 166 7.21 25.46 13.84
C GLY A 166 7.86 24.51 12.85
N VAL A 167 7.13 23.92 11.91
CA VAL A 167 7.72 23.13 10.81
C VAL A 167 8.44 24.05 9.84
N ARG A 168 9.66 23.65 9.45
CA ARG A 168 10.47 24.36 8.45
C ARG A 168 10.79 23.49 7.26
N PHE A 169 10.85 24.13 6.10
CA PHE A 169 11.45 23.52 4.91
C PHE A 169 12.97 23.42 5.04
N HIS A 170 13.61 22.67 4.16
CA HIS A 170 15.06 22.47 4.19
C HIS A 170 15.87 23.75 4.00
N ASP A 171 15.29 24.77 3.37
CA ASP A 171 15.87 26.12 3.26
C ASP A 171 15.66 27.01 4.51
N GLY A 172 15.04 26.45 5.57
CA GLY A 172 14.74 27.14 6.82
C GLY A 172 13.45 27.96 6.80
N SER A 173 12.76 28.13 5.68
CA SER A 173 11.50 28.86 5.59
C SER A 173 10.36 28.11 6.31
N PRO A 174 9.40 28.80 6.94
CA PRO A 174 8.29 28.15 7.65
C PRO A 174 7.28 27.53 6.71
N LEU A 175 6.65 26.42 7.15
CA LEU A 175 5.48 25.84 6.50
C LEU A 175 4.23 26.64 6.87
N THR A 176 3.43 26.99 5.86
CA THR A 176 2.16 27.69 6.01
C THR A 176 1.03 27.02 5.23
N ALA A 177 -0.21 27.45 5.48
CA ALA A 177 -1.38 27.01 4.73
C ALA A 177 -1.30 27.36 3.22
N GLU A 178 -0.52 28.41 2.86
CA GLU A 178 -0.29 28.74 1.45
C GLU A 178 0.51 27.66 0.71
N ASP A 179 1.47 27.04 1.38
CA ASP A 179 2.29 25.97 0.80
C ASP A 179 1.41 24.73 0.54
N VAL A 180 0.51 24.43 1.47
CA VAL A 180 -0.41 23.31 1.35
C VAL A 180 -1.42 23.54 0.22
N GLN A 181 -2.05 24.71 0.19
CA GLN A 181 -2.96 25.09 -0.90
C GLN A 181 -2.27 25.01 -2.26
N PHE A 182 -1.11 25.63 -2.39
CA PHE A 182 -0.29 25.60 -3.60
C PHE A 182 0.01 24.16 -4.03
N SER A 183 0.45 23.32 -3.11
CA SER A 183 0.86 21.94 -3.42
C SER A 183 -0.30 21.08 -3.90
N LEU A 184 -1.47 21.17 -3.27
CA LEU A 184 -2.65 20.41 -3.67
C LEU A 184 -3.22 20.92 -5.01
N GLU A 185 -3.18 22.24 -5.27
CA GLU A 185 -3.55 22.80 -6.57
C GLU A 185 -2.56 22.39 -7.67
N ARG A 186 -1.25 22.43 -7.38
CA ARG A 186 -0.20 21.96 -8.28
C ARG A 186 -0.34 20.50 -8.62
N LEU A 187 -0.66 19.67 -7.61
CA LEU A 187 -0.87 18.24 -7.80
C LEU A 187 -2.04 17.93 -8.74
N LYS A 188 -3.09 18.77 -8.78
CA LYS A 188 -4.21 18.68 -9.74
C LYS A 188 -3.87 19.21 -11.13
N GLY A 189 -2.78 19.95 -11.25
CA GLY A 189 -2.37 20.62 -12.49
C GLY A 189 -1.96 19.67 -13.61
N ALA A 190 -1.96 20.20 -14.83
CA ALA A 190 -1.47 19.46 -16.00
C ALA A 190 0.00 19.06 -15.81
N GLY A 191 0.35 17.84 -16.24
CA GLY A 191 1.68 17.26 -16.09
C GLY A 191 1.89 16.44 -14.81
N SER A 192 1.01 16.58 -13.79
CA SER A 192 1.04 15.69 -12.62
C SER A 192 0.52 14.30 -12.99
N THR A 193 1.29 13.28 -12.62
CA THR A 193 0.87 11.87 -12.78
C THR A 193 -0.01 11.40 -11.61
N LEU A 194 -0.13 12.21 -10.55
CA LEU A 194 -0.87 11.94 -9.33
C LEU A 194 -2.19 12.72 -9.22
N GLY A 195 -2.50 13.60 -10.19
CA GLY A 195 -3.64 14.53 -10.12
C GLY A 195 -5.00 13.86 -9.96
N THR A 196 -5.17 12.66 -10.50
CA THR A 196 -6.42 11.89 -10.40
C THR A 196 -6.80 11.53 -8.96
N MET A 197 -5.84 11.44 -8.04
CA MET A 197 -6.11 11.15 -6.63
C MET A 197 -6.95 12.24 -5.95
N LEU A 198 -6.90 13.48 -6.45
CA LEU A 198 -7.64 14.63 -5.95
C LEU A 198 -8.82 15.04 -6.86
N ALA A 199 -9.26 14.15 -7.77
CA ALA A 199 -10.34 14.47 -8.74
C ALA A 199 -11.65 14.92 -8.08
N GLY A 200 -11.96 14.42 -6.86
CA GLY A 200 -13.13 14.82 -6.09
C GLY A 200 -12.95 16.09 -5.25
N VAL A 201 -11.75 16.69 -5.24
CA VAL A 201 -11.47 17.93 -4.51
C VAL A 201 -11.87 19.12 -5.38
N ARG A 202 -12.89 19.86 -4.95
CA ARG A 202 -13.38 21.08 -5.64
C ARG A 202 -12.43 22.24 -5.44
N SER A 203 -12.06 22.53 -4.19
CA SER A 203 -11.17 23.63 -3.84
C SER A 203 -10.47 23.41 -2.50
N VAL A 204 -9.33 24.08 -2.33
CA VAL A 204 -8.62 24.18 -1.04
C VAL A 204 -8.69 25.63 -0.60
N ARG A 205 -9.18 25.90 0.60
CA ARG A 205 -9.37 27.23 1.16
C ARG A 205 -8.47 27.44 2.36
N ARG A 206 -7.68 28.48 2.33
CA ARG A 206 -6.93 28.95 3.50
C ARG A 206 -7.90 29.67 4.43
N ILE A 207 -7.96 29.25 5.68
CA ILE A 207 -8.75 29.88 6.74
C ILE A 207 -7.88 30.87 7.51
N ASP A 208 -6.69 30.40 7.92
CA ASP A 208 -5.64 31.22 8.53
C ASP A 208 -4.26 30.66 8.12
N GLU A 209 -3.18 31.06 8.78
CA GLU A 209 -1.81 30.65 8.47
C GLU A 209 -1.57 29.14 8.67
N HIS A 210 -2.33 28.51 9.57
CA HIS A 210 -2.15 27.11 9.95
C HIS A 210 -3.43 26.26 9.83
N THR A 211 -4.46 26.77 9.12
CA THR A 211 -5.72 26.06 8.96
C THR A 211 -6.19 26.12 7.51
N ILE A 212 -6.55 24.96 6.95
CA ILE A 212 -7.13 24.84 5.62
C ILE A 212 -8.44 24.05 5.67
N ASP A 213 -9.35 24.38 4.77
CA ASP A 213 -10.53 23.58 4.44
C ASP A 213 -10.38 22.99 3.03
N ILE A 214 -10.54 21.67 2.92
CA ILE A 214 -10.63 20.97 1.64
C ILE A 214 -12.10 20.72 1.35
N VAL A 215 -12.60 21.36 0.29
CA VAL A 215 -14.00 21.28 -0.16
C VAL A 215 -14.11 20.24 -1.26
N LEU A 216 -15.05 19.32 -1.12
CA LEU A 216 -15.26 18.18 -2.00
C LEU A 216 -16.52 18.35 -2.85
N ASP A 217 -16.60 17.68 -3.99
CA ASP A 217 -17.81 17.57 -4.80
C ASP A 217 -18.83 16.61 -4.21
N LYS A 218 -18.36 15.53 -3.59
CA LYS A 218 -19.13 14.49 -2.89
C LYS A 218 -18.37 14.04 -1.65
N PRO A 219 -19.02 13.40 -0.67
CA PRO A 219 -18.33 12.82 0.47
C PRO A 219 -17.17 11.93 0.03
N MET A 220 -16.00 12.12 0.66
CA MET A 220 -14.78 11.35 0.39
C MET A 220 -14.16 10.94 1.74
N PRO A 221 -14.64 9.85 2.33
CA PRO A 221 -14.16 9.40 3.64
C PRO A 221 -12.69 8.98 3.62
N LEU A 222 -12.16 8.63 2.45
CA LEU A 222 -10.75 8.27 2.27
C LEU A 222 -9.81 9.46 2.11
N LEU A 223 -10.30 10.71 2.15
CA LEU A 223 -9.45 11.88 1.91
C LEU A 223 -8.20 11.91 2.80
N PRO A 224 -8.28 11.70 4.16
CA PRO A 224 -7.07 11.67 4.97
C PRO A 224 -6.07 10.58 4.56
N ARG A 225 -6.54 9.45 4.05
CA ARG A 225 -5.72 8.34 3.53
C ARG A 225 -5.08 8.69 2.19
N ILE A 226 -5.82 9.28 1.28
CA ILE A 226 -5.34 9.77 -0.02
C ILE A 226 -4.25 10.84 0.16
N LEU A 227 -4.41 11.71 1.15
CA LEU A 227 -3.45 12.78 1.44
C LEU A 227 -2.10 12.29 1.98
N THR A 228 -1.94 11.00 2.31
CA THR A 228 -0.63 10.44 2.68
C THR A 228 0.38 10.49 1.52
N ASP A 229 -0.07 10.56 0.28
CA ASP A 229 0.77 10.65 -0.93
C ASP A 229 0.78 12.06 -1.56
N ALA A 230 0.01 13.01 -1.03
CA ALA A 230 -0.02 14.39 -1.48
C ALA A 230 1.14 15.18 -0.84
N ARG A 231 2.32 15.11 -1.44
CA ARG A 231 3.54 15.74 -0.92
C ARG A 231 3.45 17.26 -0.96
N ILE A 232 3.91 17.92 0.10
CA ILE A 232 3.86 19.38 0.23
C ILE A 232 5.19 19.98 -0.21
N MET A 233 5.11 20.99 -1.09
CA MET A 233 6.24 21.77 -1.60
C MET A 233 6.16 23.21 -1.10
N ASN A 234 7.30 23.87 -0.98
CA ASN A 234 7.38 25.28 -0.64
C ASN A 234 6.92 26.14 -1.83
N ARG A 235 5.89 26.96 -1.64
CA ARG A 235 5.33 27.83 -2.68
C ARG A 235 6.32 28.92 -3.11
N ARG A 236 6.99 29.58 -2.15
CA ARG A 236 7.96 30.64 -2.43
C ARG A 236 9.15 30.11 -3.21
N TRP A 237 9.74 29.01 -2.76
CA TRP A 237 10.84 28.33 -3.45
C TRP A 237 10.43 27.94 -4.88
N SER A 238 9.25 27.35 -5.06
CA SER A 238 8.73 26.95 -6.37
C SER A 238 8.61 28.15 -7.32
N ARG A 239 8.11 29.29 -6.84
CA ARG A 239 8.03 30.52 -7.62
C ARG A 239 9.39 31.10 -7.97
N THR A 240 10.29 31.19 -7.00
CA THR A 240 11.65 31.71 -7.20
C THR A 240 12.38 30.94 -8.30
N HIS A 241 12.15 29.63 -8.37
CA HIS A 241 12.83 28.73 -9.29
C HIS A 241 11.99 28.31 -10.50
N ARG A 242 10.84 28.97 -10.75
CA ARG A 242 9.92 28.66 -11.87
C ARG A 242 9.52 27.18 -11.91
N ALA A 243 9.20 26.63 -10.73
CA ALA A 243 8.81 25.24 -10.53
C ALA A 243 7.31 25.07 -10.14
N GLU A 244 6.47 26.10 -10.46
CA GLU A 244 5.03 26.06 -10.14
C GLU A 244 4.28 25.01 -10.97
N ALA A 245 4.69 24.79 -12.22
CA ALA A 245 4.12 23.74 -13.06
C ALA A 245 4.86 22.42 -12.87
N VAL A 246 4.12 21.31 -12.94
CA VAL A 246 4.72 19.98 -13.03
C VAL A 246 5.21 19.77 -14.47
N LEU A 247 6.51 19.64 -14.63
CA LEU A 247 7.08 19.23 -15.91
C LEU A 247 7.09 17.71 -15.97
N ALA A 248 6.40 17.15 -16.97
CA ALA A 248 6.38 15.70 -17.18
C ALA A 248 7.80 15.14 -17.22
N SER A 249 8.02 14.02 -16.53
CA SER A 249 9.30 13.31 -16.49
C SER A 249 9.61 12.70 -17.85
N LYS A 250 10.01 13.54 -18.82
CA LYS A 250 10.63 13.08 -20.05
C LYS A 250 12.13 12.96 -19.82
N PRO A 251 12.79 11.94 -20.37
CA PRO A 251 14.26 11.91 -20.38
C PRO A 251 14.77 13.26 -20.93
N GLY A 252 15.57 14.00 -20.14
CA GLY A 252 16.05 15.34 -20.50
C GLY A 252 15.14 16.52 -20.07
N GLY A 253 14.02 16.30 -19.37
CA GLY A 253 13.22 17.40 -18.78
C GLY A 253 14.07 18.28 -17.86
N SER A 254 14.05 19.60 -18.07
CA SER A 254 15.01 20.56 -17.52
C SER A 254 14.44 21.47 -16.42
N GLY A 255 13.38 21.05 -15.74
CA GLY A 255 12.81 21.86 -14.64
C GLY A 255 13.74 21.91 -13.43
N TYR A 256 13.76 23.03 -12.74
CA TYR A 256 14.58 23.19 -11.52
C TYR A 256 14.24 22.13 -10.46
N ALA A 257 12.97 21.83 -10.22
CA ALA A 257 12.52 20.79 -9.29
C ALA A 257 12.90 19.36 -9.73
N THR A 258 13.29 19.15 -11.00
CA THR A 258 13.78 17.85 -11.46
C THR A 258 15.09 17.45 -10.77
N ARG A 259 15.95 18.42 -10.44
CA ARG A 259 17.29 18.20 -9.88
C ARG A 259 17.48 18.77 -8.47
N ASN A 260 16.53 19.54 -8.00
CA ASN A 260 16.60 20.23 -6.71
C ASN A 260 15.34 19.95 -5.89
N ALA A 261 15.51 19.83 -4.59
CA ALA A 261 14.43 19.54 -3.67
C ALA A 261 14.44 20.50 -2.47
N ASN A 262 13.25 20.94 -2.06
CA ASN A 262 13.05 21.71 -0.83
C ASN A 262 11.78 21.20 -0.14
N GLY A 263 11.95 20.17 0.71
CA GLY A 263 10.89 19.55 1.49
C GLY A 263 10.97 19.87 2.96
N THR A 264 10.14 19.19 3.76
CA THR A 264 10.12 19.30 5.22
C THR A 264 10.61 18.02 5.90
N GLY A 265 11.02 17.03 5.11
CA GLY A 265 11.28 15.67 5.56
C GLY A 265 12.51 15.47 6.44
N PRO A 266 12.65 14.25 7.03
CA PRO A 266 13.75 13.89 7.90
C PRO A 266 15.12 13.85 7.20
N TYR A 267 15.15 13.87 5.86
CA TYR A 267 16.37 13.91 5.05
C TYR A 267 16.34 15.03 4.04
N ARG A 268 17.51 15.56 3.71
CA ARG A 268 17.78 16.52 2.64
C ARG A 268 18.52 15.82 1.51
N VAL A 269 18.33 16.24 0.28
CA VAL A 269 19.14 15.78 -0.85
C VAL A 269 20.47 16.49 -0.84
N ALA A 270 21.58 15.76 -0.96
CA ALA A 270 22.90 16.34 -1.12
C ALA A 270 22.99 17.16 -2.42
N GLU A 271 23.78 18.23 -2.38
CA GLU A 271 23.95 19.12 -3.54
C GLU A 271 24.56 18.40 -4.74
N GLY A 272 24.26 18.87 -5.94
CA GLY A 272 24.87 18.41 -7.18
C GLY A 272 24.30 17.11 -7.77
N TRP A 273 23.20 16.59 -7.22
CA TRP A 273 22.59 15.40 -7.77
C TRP A 273 22.02 15.63 -9.19
N ALA A 274 22.14 14.61 -10.04
CA ALA A 274 21.51 14.56 -11.36
C ALA A 274 21.01 13.13 -11.67
N PRO A 275 20.01 12.97 -12.55
CA PRO A 275 19.57 11.65 -13.01
C PRO A 275 20.74 10.81 -13.53
N GLY A 276 20.74 9.52 -13.18
CA GLY A 276 21.85 8.60 -13.49
C GLY A 276 22.92 8.51 -12.41
N LEU A 277 22.94 9.42 -11.42
CA LEU A 277 23.85 9.37 -10.29
C LEU A 277 23.18 8.76 -9.07
N PRO A 278 23.94 8.13 -8.15
CA PRO A 278 23.41 7.75 -6.84
C PRO A 278 22.82 8.96 -6.11
N LEU A 279 21.64 8.79 -5.50
CA LEU A 279 20.98 9.84 -4.74
C LEU A 279 21.41 9.75 -3.27
N GLN A 280 22.15 10.75 -2.81
CA GLN A 280 22.54 10.86 -1.41
C GLN A 280 21.52 11.67 -0.63
N LEU A 281 21.04 11.09 0.47
CA LEU A 281 20.14 11.70 1.43
C LEU A 281 20.87 11.88 2.76
N GLU A 282 20.96 13.10 3.24
CA GLU A 282 21.60 13.48 4.48
C GLU A 282 20.55 13.80 5.54
N ARG A 283 20.79 13.41 6.78
CA ARG A 283 19.87 13.68 7.88
C ARG A 283 19.61 15.19 7.99
N ASN A 284 18.31 15.55 8.13
CA ASN A 284 17.89 16.91 8.44
C ASN A 284 17.95 17.15 9.96
N PRO A 285 18.94 17.89 10.49
CA PRO A 285 19.06 18.11 11.93
C PRO A 285 17.92 18.99 12.49
N ASP A 286 17.30 19.81 11.63
CA ASP A 286 16.23 20.73 11.99
C ASP A 286 14.82 20.14 11.77
N TRP A 287 14.73 18.82 11.54
CA TRP A 287 13.44 18.18 11.35
C TRP A 287 12.57 18.31 12.60
N TRP A 288 11.32 18.71 12.42
CA TRP A 288 10.39 19.04 13.51
C TRP A 288 10.13 17.86 14.48
N ASN A 289 10.32 16.61 14.04
CA ASN A 289 10.08 15.42 14.84
C ASN A 289 11.39 14.64 15.13
N THR A 290 12.37 15.31 15.69
CA THR A 290 13.68 14.70 15.98
C THR A 290 13.59 13.47 16.87
N GLY A 291 12.66 13.42 17.84
CA GLY A 291 12.36 12.24 18.66
C GLY A 291 11.79 11.04 17.86
N GLY A 292 11.25 11.28 16.67
CA GLY A 292 10.76 10.27 15.74
C GLY A 292 11.82 9.70 14.80
N PHE A 293 13.11 9.94 15.08
CA PHE A 293 14.25 9.44 14.30
C PHE A 293 15.17 8.56 15.17
N PRO A 294 14.72 7.34 15.52
CA PRO A 294 15.49 6.44 16.39
C PRO A 294 16.69 5.78 15.67
N GLY A 295 16.73 5.79 14.34
CA GLY A 295 17.78 5.19 13.55
C GLY A 295 19.06 6.02 13.49
N ASN A 296 20.08 5.45 12.86
CA ASN A 296 21.39 6.07 12.68
C ASN A 296 21.89 6.05 11.22
N ALA A 297 21.00 5.72 10.27
CA ALA A 297 21.34 5.74 8.84
C ALA A 297 21.56 7.19 8.38
N ASP A 298 22.81 7.57 8.19
CA ASP A 298 23.25 8.90 7.75
C ASP A 298 24.69 8.83 7.21
N PRO A 299 24.92 9.15 5.91
CA PRO A 299 23.92 9.35 4.87
C PRO A 299 23.24 8.05 4.40
N VAL A 300 22.09 8.19 3.72
CA VAL A 300 21.46 7.12 2.93
C VAL A 300 21.80 7.35 1.45
N ILE A 301 22.40 6.35 0.80
CA ILE A 301 22.76 6.41 -0.62
C ILE A 301 21.84 5.45 -1.39
N TYR A 302 20.93 6.01 -2.17
CA TYR A 302 20.07 5.22 -3.07
C TYR A 302 20.74 5.05 -4.43
N GLN A 303 20.80 3.81 -4.92
CA GLN A 303 21.39 3.47 -6.20
C GLN A 303 20.43 2.60 -7.03
N ALA A 304 20.15 3.02 -8.26
CA ALA A 304 19.43 2.19 -9.21
C ALA A 304 20.37 1.16 -9.85
N ILE A 305 20.04 -0.13 -9.72
CA ILE A 305 20.73 -1.23 -10.38
C ILE A 305 19.67 -2.06 -11.09
N ALA A 306 19.57 -1.92 -12.42
CA ALA A 306 18.47 -2.50 -13.21
C ALA A 306 18.44 -4.03 -13.20
N SER A 307 19.62 -4.68 -13.27
CA SER A 307 19.74 -6.13 -13.30
C SER A 307 19.58 -6.75 -11.90
N ASP A 308 18.71 -7.75 -11.76
CA ASP A 308 18.52 -8.51 -10.51
C ASP A 308 19.81 -9.21 -10.07
N ASP A 309 20.55 -9.79 -11.01
CA ASP A 309 21.80 -10.49 -10.74
C ASP A 309 22.90 -9.51 -10.29
N ASP A 310 22.93 -8.29 -10.85
CA ASP A 310 23.88 -7.27 -10.41
C ASP A 310 23.55 -6.73 -9.03
N ARG A 311 22.25 -6.50 -8.72
CA ARG A 311 21.82 -6.12 -7.37
C ARG A 311 22.20 -7.17 -6.34
N LEU A 312 22.01 -8.45 -6.69
CA LEU A 312 22.38 -9.55 -5.82
C LEU A 312 23.89 -9.61 -5.59
N ARG A 313 24.69 -9.53 -6.68
CA ARG A 313 26.18 -9.49 -6.57
C ARG A 313 26.66 -8.32 -5.72
N ALA A 314 26.08 -7.14 -5.91
CA ALA A 314 26.43 -5.94 -5.13
C ALA A 314 26.12 -6.15 -3.62
N LEU A 315 25.00 -6.81 -3.30
CA LEU A 315 24.63 -7.14 -1.93
C LEU A 315 25.59 -8.19 -1.32
N GLU A 316 25.92 -9.25 -2.05
CA GLU A 316 26.85 -10.31 -1.60
C GLU A 316 28.27 -9.78 -1.35
N ARG A 317 28.73 -8.84 -2.19
CA ARG A 317 30.03 -8.18 -2.04
C ARG A 317 30.05 -7.09 -0.97
N GLY A 318 28.87 -6.74 -0.41
CA GLY A 318 28.74 -5.64 0.53
C GLY A 318 28.92 -4.26 -0.11
N GLU A 319 28.74 -4.14 -1.43
CA GLU A 319 28.71 -2.85 -2.15
C GLU A 319 27.41 -2.09 -1.85
N VAL A 320 26.33 -2.82 -1.57
CA VAL A 320 25.07 -2.31 -1.04
C VAL A 320 24.67 -3.05 0.24
N ASP A 321 23.88 -2.40 1.08
CA ASP A 321 23.51 -2.91 2.40
C ASP A 321 22.06 -3.42 2.44
N LEU A 322 21.18 -2.88 1.59
CA LEU A 322 19.76 -3.18 1.52
C LEU A 322 19.29 -3.27 0.05
N VAL A 323 18.51 -4.30 -0.27
CA VAL A 323 17.79 -4.45 -1.53
C VAL A 323 16.32 -4.75 -1.25
N THR A 324 15.40 -4.01 -1.89
CA THR A 324 13.96 -4.03 -1.58
C THR A 324 13.09 -4.70 -2.66
N ASP A 325 13.63 -5.09 -3.79
CA ASP A 325 12.88 -5.56 -4.97
C ASP A 325 13.51 -6.76 -5.70
N LEU A 326 14.09 -7.68 -4.95
CA LEU A 326 14.61 -8.91 -5.55
C LEU A 326 13.47 -9.88 -5.91
N PRO A 327 13.60 -10.64 -7.03
CA PRO A 327 12.63 -11.63 -7.42
C PRO A 327 12.42 -12.70 -6.34
N GLY A 328 11.15 -13.05 -6.07
CA GLY A 328 10.79 -14.04 -5.05
C GLY A 328 11.47 -15.39 -5.23
N GLN A 329 11.78 -15.80 -6.47
CA GLN A 329 12.48 -17.03 -6.80
C GLN A 329 13.90 -17.12 -6.19
N ARG A 330 14.54 -15.97 -5.97
CA ARG A 330 15.89 -15.91 -5.38
C ARG A 330 15.89 -16.03 -3.85
N ILE A 331 14.79 -15.74 -3.20
CA ILE A 331 14.69 -15.65 -1.72
C ILE A 331 15.07 -16.93 -0.99
N PRO A 332 14.65 -18.15 -1.41
CA PRO A 332 15.05 -19.38 -0.73
C PRO A 332 16.56 -19.60 -0.69
N ALA A 333 17.29 -19.19 -1.74
CA ALA A 333 18.74 -19.28 -1.79
C ALA A 333 19.39 -18.24 -0.86
N LEU A 334 18.91 -17.01 -0.87
CA LEU A 334 19.42 -15.89 -0.07
C LEU A 334 19.29 -16.12 1.44
N LYS A 335 18.22 -16.78 1.89
CA LYS A 335 18.03 -17.17 3.30
C LYS A 335 19.14 -18.08 3.84
N ARG A 336 19.89 -18.74 2.96
CA ARG A 336 21.00 -19.66 3.34
C ARG A 336 22.35 -18.95 3.45
N LEU A 337 22.48 -17.72 2.97
CA LEU A 337 23.75 -16.98 2.99
C LEU A 337 24.01 -16.41 4.38
N PRO A 338 25.15 -16.75 5.02
CA PRO A 338 25.39 -16.41 6.43
C PRO A 338 25.55 -14.91 6.69
N GLY A 339 25.96 -14.14 5.69
CA GLY A 339 26.16 -12.68 5.79
C GLY A 339 24.88 -11.86 5.62
N LEU A 340 23.83 -12.47 5.10
CA LEU A 340 22.59 -11.81 4.76
C LEU A 340 21.44 -12.17 5.71
N GLN A 341 20.46 -11.31 5.79
CA GLN A 341 19.16 -11.62 6.37
C GLN A 341 18.04 -11.24 5.39
N VAL A 342 16.98 -12.03 5.43
CA VAL A 342 15.79 -11.85 4.60
C VAL A 342 14.60 -11.63 5.52
N GLN A 343 13.97 -10.48 5.39
CA GLN A 343 12.68 -10.21 6.03
C GLN A 343 11.57 -10.32 4.99
N THR A 344 10.48 -10.96 5.36
CA THR A 344 9.32 -11.15 4.49
C THR A 344 8.06 -10.70 5.20
N ASP A 345 7.18 -10.05 4.48
CA ASP A 345 5.85 -9.68 4.95
C ASP A 345 4.81 -9.84 3.83
N VAL A 346 3.53 -9.85 4.19
CA VAL A 346 2.44 -9.94 3.22
C VAL A 346 2.32 -8.63 2.47
N SER A 347 2.37 -8.72 1.15
CA SER A 347 2.08 -7.59 0.25
C SER A 347 0.58 -7.33 0.18
N GLN A 348 0.20 -6.11 -0.15
CA GLN A 348 -1.20 -5.77 -0.44
C GLN A 348 -1.79 -6.44 -1.69
N ARG A 349 -1.04 -7.27 -2.41
CA ARG A 349 -1.48 -7.91 -3.66
C ARG A 349 -1.98 -9.33 -3.44
N THR A 350 -3.17 -9.60 -3.98
CA THR A 350 -3.78 -10.94 -4.04
C THR A 350 -3.78 -11.45 -5.48
N LEU A 351 -3.26 -12.67 -5.69
CA LEU A 351 -3.45 -13.41 -6.94
C LEU A 351 -4.83 -14.07 -6.94
N LEU A 352 -5.52 -13.98 -8.04
CA LEU A 352 -6.86 -14.50 -8.22
C LEU A 352 -7.08 -15.05 -9.63
N ILE A 353 -8.04 -15.95 -9.75
CA ILE A 353 -8.59 -16.39 -11.02
C ILE A 353 -9.88 -15.63 -11.28
N GLY A 354 -9.98 -15.02 -12.44
CA GLY A 354 -11.20 -14.41 -12.97
C GLY A 354 -11.79 -15.27 -14.07
N MET A 355 -13.11 -15.18 -14.24
CA MET A 355 -13.91 -15.98 -15.18
C MET A 355 -14.95 -15.10 -15.84
N ASP A 356 -15.18 -15.24 -17.14
CA ASP A 356 -16.31 -14.59 -17.81
C ASP A 356 -17.63 -15.22 -17.36
N GLN A 357 -18.45 -14.47 -16.64
CA GLN A 357 -19.71 -14.93 -16.05
C GLN A 357 -20.95 -14.42 -16.81
N PHE A 358 -20.75 -13.78 -17.96
CA PHE A 358 -21.84 -13.12 -18.69
C PHE A 358 -22.11 -13.74 -20.06
N SER A 359 -21.09 -14.05 -20.87
CA SER A 359 -21.26 -14.60 -22.21
C SER A 359 -22.11 -15.87 -22.20
N ASP A 360 -22.89 -16.10 -23.24
CA ASP A 360 -23.69 -17.31 -23.37
C ASP A 360 -22.85 -18.57 -23.60
N SER A 361 -21.66 -18.43 -24.16
CA SER A 361 -20.69 -19.50 -24.39
C SER A 361 -19.28 -19.05 -24.04
N LEU A 362 -18.36 -20.00 -23.79
CA LEU A 362 -16.95 -19.70 -23.62
C LEU A 362 -16.36 -19.24 -24.96
N ARG A 363 -15.64 -18.12 -24.93
CA ARG A 363 -14.91 -17.62 -26.11
C ARG A 363 -13.75 -18.55 -26.49
N TYR A 364 -13.06 -19.07 -25.48
CA TYR A 364 -11.94 -19.99 -25.62
C TYR A 364 -12.19 -21.25 -24.79
N GLY A 365 -12.94 -22.17 -25.36
CA GLY A 365 -13.30 -23.43 -24.73
C GLY A 365 -14.42 -24.15 -25.46
N HIS A 366 -14.71 -25.35 -25.01
CA HIS A 366 -15.80 -26.17 -25.54
C HIS A 366 -16.54 -26.88 -24.40
N THR A 367 -17.86 -26.66 -24.30
CA THR A 367 -18.62 -27.13 -23.15
C THR A 367 -19.80 -28.04 -23.57
N GLY A 368 -20.23 -27.99 -24.80
CA GLY A 368 -21.49 -28.62 -25.26
C GLY A 368 -22.77 -27.98 -24.70
N MET A 369 -22.67 -27.11 -23.68
CA MET A 369 -23.81 -26.57 -22.92
C MET A 369 -23.48 -25.16 -22.40
N GLY A 370 -23.57 -24.15 -23.22
CA GLY A 370 -23.43 -22.76 -22.79
C GLY A 370 -22.14 -22.45 -21.95
N ASN A 371 -22.14 -21.31 -21.26
CA ASN A 371 -21.03 -20.90 -20.41
C ASN A 371 -21.16 -21.44 -18.98
N PRO A 372 -20.31 -22.38 -18.54
CA PRO A 372 -20.40 -23.00 -17.22
C PRO A 372 -20.10 -22.01 -16.08
N PHE A 373 -19.36 -20.92 -16.35
CA PHE A 373 -19.00 -19.94 -15.31
C PHE A 373 -20.16 -19.02 -14.89
N ARG A 374 -21.28 -19.06 -15.58
CA ARG A 374 -22.53 -18.40 -15.13
C ARG A 374 -23.12 -19.09 -13.89
N ASP A 375 -22.86 -20.38 -13.71
CA ASP A 375 -23.32 -21.14 -12.55
C ASP A 375 -22.35 -21.05 -11.38
N GLN A 376 -22.82 -20.52 -10.25
CA GLN A 376 -22.05 -20.42 -9.00
C GLN A 376 -21.50 -21.78 -8.55
N ARG A 377 -22.24 -22.88 -8.75
CA ARG A 377 -21.83 -24.24 -8.35
C ARG A 377 -20.55 -24.67 -9.06
N VAL A 378 -20.40 -24.31 -10.34
CA VAL A 378 -19.17 -24.57 -11.11
C VAL A 378 -18.00 -23.78 -10.55
N ARG A 379 -18.19 -22.48 -10.29
CA ARG A 379 -17.14 -21.62 -9.73
C ARG A 379 -16.71 -22.10 -8.34
N HIS A 380 -17.66 -22.47 -7.49
CA HIS A 380 -17.38 -23.05 -6.16
C HIS A 380 -16.68 -24.40 -6.27
N ALA A 381 -17.08 -25.28 -7.21
CA ALA A 381 -16.39 -26.55 -7.45
C ALA A 381 -14.91 -26.34 -7.83
N MET A 382 -14.63 -25.34 -8.67
CA MET A 382 -13.26 -24.96 -9.02
C MET A 382 -12.46 -24.48 -7.80
N ALA A 383 -13.07 -23.71 -6.92
CA ALA A 383 -12.43 -23.24 -5.67
C ALA A 383 -12.08 -24.45 -4.75
N LEU A 384 -13.02 -25.39 -4.55
CA LEU A 384 -12.83 -26.58 -3.73
C LEU A 384 -11.79 -27.58 -4.30
N ALA A 385 -11.51 -27.51 -5.61
CA ALA A 385 -10.50 -28.36 -6.24
C ALA A 385 -9.07 -27.86 -6.05
N ILE A 386 -8.87 -26.59 -5.67
CA ILE A 386 -7.54 -26.00 -5.51
C ILE A 386 -6.88 -26.48 -4.22
N ASN A 387 -5.66 -27.04 -4.34
CA ASN A 387 -4.83 -27.41 -3.21
C ASN A 387 -3.82 -26.30 -2.91
N GLU A 388 -4.12 -25.47 -1.91
CA GLU A 388 -3.29 -24.33 -1.49
C GLU A 388 -1.87 -24.73 -1.07
N ARG A 389 -1.71 -25.87 -0.36
CA ARG A 389 -0.39 -26.34 0.10
C ARG A 389 0.54 -26.62 -1.08
N THR A 390 -0.01 -27.09 -2.19
CA THR A 390 0.76 -27.30 -3.42
C THR A 390 1.22 -25.96 -4.00
N LEU A 391 0.35 -24.95 -4.05
CA LEU A 391 0.71 -23.60 -4.54
C LEU A 391 1.79 -22.96 -3.66
N MET A 392 1.67 -23.07 -2.33
CA MET A 392 2.67 -22.54 -1.40
C MET A 392 4.03 -23.20 -1.58
N ARG A 393 4.07 -24.53 -1.75
CA ARG A 393 5.31 -25.28 -1.97
C ARG A 393 6.00 -24.90 -3.29
N ILE A 394 5.24 -24.77 -4.37
CA ILE A 394 5.76 -24.38 -5.69
C ILE A 394 6.41 -22.99 -5.62
N SER A 395 5.79 -22.08 -4.90
CA SER A 395 6.29 -20.71 -4.75
C SER A 395 7.42 -20.54 -3.71
N GLY A 396 7.91 -21.62 -3.10
CA GLY A 396 8.92 -21.51 -2.03
C GLY A 396 8.43 -20.72 -0.82
N ASN A 397 7.13 -20.74 -0.54
CA ASN A 397 6.45 -19.94 0.49
C ASN A 397 6.55 -18.42 0.27
N MET A 398 6.65 -17.98 -1.00
CA MET A 398 6.55 -16.57 -1.36
C MET A 398 5.11 -16.10 -1.57
N TYR A 399 4.17 -16.89 -1.10
CA TYR A 399 2.75 -16.60 -1.06
C TYR A 399 2.13 -17.14 0.24
N GLN A 400 1.06 -16.50 0.67
CA GLN A 400 0.19 -16.95 1.76
C GLN A 400 -1.19 -17.27 1.18
N PRO A 401 -1.87 -18.37 1.58
CA PRO A 401 -3.21 -18.70 1.07
C PRO A 401 -4.19 -17.54 1.24
N ALA A 402 -4.98 -17.26 0.21
CA ALA A 402 -5.99 -16.20 0.22
C ALA A 402 -7.41 -16.76 0.07
N GLY A 403 -8.35 -16.31 0.89
CA GLY A 403 -9.77 -16.62 0.81
C GLY A 403 -10.62 -15.45 0.34
N THR A 404 -10.04 -14.25 0.23
CA THR A 404 -10.69 -13.03 -0.25
C THR A 404 -9.81 -12.27 -1.24
N ILE A 405 -10.40 -11.32 -1.96
CA ILE A 405 -9.70 -10.51 -3.00
C ILE A 405 -8.86 -9.36 -2.43
N VAL A 406 -8.80 -9.21 -1.12
CA VAL A 406 -8.00 -8.20 -0.41
C VAL A 406 -7.06 -8.85 0.59
N ALA A 407 -5.86 -8.32 0.74
CA ALA A 407 -4.83 -8.87 1.61
C ALA A 407 -5.01 -8.42 3.08
N PRO A 408 -4.38 -9.12 4.04
CA PRO A 408 -4.29 -8.69 5.44
C PRO A 408 -3.82 -7.23 5.57
N GLY A 409 -4.40 -6.48 6.50
CA GLY A 409 -4.12 -5.06 6.71
C GLY A 409 -4.92 -4.09 5.84
N VAL A 410 -5.61 -4.57 4.81
CA VAL A 410 -6.54 -3.76 4.01
C VAL A 410 -7.86 -3.59 4.77
N ASN A 411 -8.35 -2.35 4.88
CA ASN A 411 -9.65 -2.09 5.54
C ASN A 411 -10.78 -2.87 4.86
N GLY A 412 -11.56 -3.59 5.63
CA GLY A 412 -12.57 -4.56 5.16
C GLY A 412 -12.10 -6.02 5.23
N TRP A 413 -10.80 -6.28 5.28
CA TRP A 413 -10.29 -7.63 5.49
C TRP A 413 -10.61 -8.14 6.90
N THR A 414 -10.90 -9.42 7.02
CA THR A 414 -10.95 -10.15 8.29
C THR A 414 -10.42 -11.56 8.09
N GLU A 415 -9.89 -12.17 9.15
CA GLU A 415 -9.45 -13.58 9.10
C GLU A 415 -10.58 -14.52 8.69
N ALA A 416 -11.82 -14.24 9.09
CA ALA A 416 -12.99 -15.04 8.73
C ALA A 416 -13.30 -14.98 7.21
N LEU A 417 -13.23 -13.78 6.62
CA LEU A 417 -13.35 -13.60 5.18
C LEU A 417 -12.21 -14.28 4.43
N ASP A 418 -11.01 -14.28 4.98
CA ASP A 418 -9.82 -14.80 4.33
C ASP A 418 -9.61 -16.31 4.54
N ARG A 419 -10.43 -16.94 5.38
CA ARG A 419 -10.36 -18.38 5.58
C ARG A 419 -10.87 -19.10 4.33
N ARG A 420 -10.00 -19.89 3.69
CA ARG A 420 -10.38 -20.76 2.58
C ARG A 420 -11.12 -21.99 3.08
N GLU A 421 -12.04 -22.49 2.25
CA GLU A 421 -12.56 -23.84 2.41
C GLU A 421 -11.48 -24.87 2.08
N ALA A 422 -11.42 -25.95 2.87
CA ALA A 422 -10.48 -27.03 2.62
C ALA A 422 -10.78 -27.71 1.26
N THR A 423 -9.72 -28.16 0.58
CA THR A 423 -9.87 -28.92 -0.68
C THR A 423 -10.79 -30.11 -0.50
N ASN A 424 -11.88 -30.16 -1.29
CA ASN A 424 -12.90 -31.22 -1.22
C ASN A 424 -13.35 -31.64 -2.62
N LEU A 425 -12.64 -32.62 -3.20
CA LEU A 425 -12.92 -33.09 -4.55
C LEU A 425 -14.24 -33.86 -4.68
N ARG A 426 -14.71 -34.50 -3.61
CA ARG A 426 -16.01 -35.19 -3.62
C ARG A 426 -17.14 -34.17 -3.79
N GLN A 427 -17.17 -33.14 -2.96
CA GLN A 427 -18.13 -32.06 -3.04
C GLN A 427 -18.00 -31.31 -4.37
N ALA A 428 -16.77 -31.02 -4.84
CA ALA A 428 -16.56 -30.35 -6.11
C ALA A 428 -17.16 -31.13 -7.29
N ARG A 429 -16.95 -32.46 -7.37
CA ARG A 429 -17.58 -33.29 -8.41
C ARG A 429 -19.11 -33.32 -8.29
N GLN A 430 -19.64 -33.35 -7.09
CA GLN A 430 -21.08 -33.29 -6.84
C GLN A 430 -21.69 -31.97 -7.35
N LEU A 431 -21.04 -30.83 -7.09
CA LEU A 431 -21.45 -29.53 -7.59
C LEU A 431 -21.38 -29.46 -9.12
N MET A 432 -20.34 -30.00 -9.75
CA MET A 432 -20.22 -30.12 -11.20
C MET A 432 -21.38 -30.92 -11.79
N ALA A 433 -21.72 -32.05 -11.20
CA ALA A 433 -22.84 -32.86 -11.64
C ALA A 433 -24.20 -32.16 -11.48
N GLN A 434 -24.42 -31.51 -10.33
CA GLN A 434 -25.64 -30.70 -10.07
C GLN A 434 -25.81 -29.52 -11.05
N ALA A 435 -24.69 -28.98 -11.54
CA ALA A 435 -24.65 -27.92 -12.54
C ALA A 435 -24.82 -28.44 -13.99
N GLY A 436 -24.97 -29.78 -14.19
CA GLY A 436 -25.06 -30.38 -15.51
C GLY A 436 -23.73 -30.66 -16.21
N HIS A 437 -22.60 -30.41 -15.54
CA HIS A 437 -21.24 -30.55 -16.10
C HIS A 437 -20.49 -31.79 -15.56
N ALA A 438 -21.19 -32.90 -15.31
CA ALA A 438 -20.55 -34.15 -14.82
C ALA A 438 -19.49 -34.70 -15.77
N ALA A 439 -19.64 -34.50 -17.10
CA ALA A 439 -18.66 -34.89 -18.11
C ALA A 439 -17.47 -33.92 -18.20
N GLY A 440 -17.55 -32.79 -17.48
CA GLY A 440 -16.55 -31.72 -17.54
C GLY A 440 -16.67 -30.89 -18.81
N PHE A 441 -15.64 -30.03 -19.04
CA PHE A 441 -15.53 -29.16 -20.22
C PHE A 441 -14.08 -28.75 -20.48
N GLU A 442 -13.85 -28.12 -21.62
CA GLU A 442 -12.54 -27.55 -21.97
C GLU A 442 -12.56 -26.03 -21.88
N VAL A 443 -11.45 -25.44 -21.42
CA VAL A 443 -11.30 -23.98 -21.33
C VAL A 443 -9.84 -23.59 -21.45
N THR A 444 -9.58 -22.42 -22.05
CA THR A 444 -8.24 -21.80 -22.06
C THR A 444 -8.08 -20.87 -20.88
N LEU A 445 -6.97 -21.02 -20.14
CA LEU A 445 -6.50 -20.12 -19.09
C LEU A 445 -5.46 -19.16 -19.66
N ASP A 446 -5.78 -17.87 -19.74
CA ASP A 446 -4.81 -16.82 -20.01
C ASP A 446 -3.94 -16.57 -18.77
N CYS A 447 -2.66 -16.90 -18.88
CA CYS A 447 -1.72 -16.88 -17.78
C CYS A 447 -0.56 -15.92 -18.05
N PRO A 448 -0.34 -14.88 -17.22
CA PRO A 448 0.86 -14.06 -17.33
C PRO A 448 2.11 -14.89 -17.02
N ASN A 449 3.25 -14.52 -17.61
CA ASN A 449 4.52 -15.26 -17.47
C ASN A 449 5.70 -14.36 -17.07
N ASN A 450 5.47 -13.08 -16.78
CA ASN A 450 6.54 -12.12 -16.47
C ASN A 450 6.11 -11.02 -15.49
N ARG A 451 5.07 -11.26 -14.69
CA ARG A 451 4.53 -10.23 -13.78
C ARG A 451 4.61 -10.60 -12.32
N TYR A 452 4.31 -11.84 -11.98
CA TYR A 452 4.25 -12.32 -10.60
C TYR A 452 5.30 -13.41 -10.39
N ALA A 453 5.81 -13.52 -9.17
CA ALA A 453 6.69 -14.63 -8.86
C ALA A 453 5.95 -15.96 -9.10
N TYR A 454 6.56 -16.87 -9.85
CA TYR A 454 6.01 -18.21 -10.14
C TYR A 454 4.66 -18.21 -10.86
N ASP A 455 4.30 -17.16 -11.60
CA ASP A 455 2.99 -17.05 -12.25
C ASP A 455 2.68 -18.22 -13.19
N GLN A 456 3.59 -18.60 -14.07
CA GLN A 456 3.41 -19.72 -14.97
C GLN A 456 3.30 -21.06 -14.21
N GLN A 457 4.15 -21.31 -13.22
CA GLN A 457 4.13 -22.54 -12.41
C GLN A 457 2.84 -22.68 -11.60
N ILE A 458 2.28 -21.56 -11.12
CA ILE A 458 0.98 -21.52 -10.44
C ILE A 458 -0.12 -21.94 -11.41
N CYS A 459 -0.17 -21.37 -12.63
CA CYS A 459 -1.12 -21.78 -13.65
C CYS A 459 -1.00 -23.26 -14.02
N GLU A 460 0.22 -23.74 -14.24
CA GLU A 460 0.49 -25.14 -14.55
C GLU A 460 0.01 -26.09 -13.43
N ALA A 461 0.15 -25.67 -12.17
CA ALA A 461 -0.33 -26.45 -11.04
C ALA A 461 -1.87 -26.54 -10.94
N LEU A 462 -2.59 -25.54 -11.43
CA LEU A 462 -4.06 -25.54 -11.45
C LEU A 462 -4.62 -26.55 -12.46
N VAL A 463 -3.92 -26.85 -13.55
CA VAL A 463 -4.37 -27.79 -14.61
C VAL A 463 -4.71 -29.17 -14.05
N PRO A 464 -3.79 -29.89 -13.36
CA PRO A 464 -4.12 -31.22 -12.80
C PRO A 464 -5.12 -31.13 -11.63
N MET A 465 -5.24 -29.99 -10.94
CA MET A 465 -6.22 -29.84 -9.87
C MET A 465 -7.64 -29.82 -10.43
N TRP A 466 -7.89 -29.04 -11.49
CA TRP A 466 -9.19 -28.95 -12.13
C TRP A 466 -9.52 -30.16 -13.02
N ALA A 467 -8.52 -30.83 -13.59
CA ALA A 467 -8.71 -32.09 -14.29
C ALA A 467 -9.38 -33.16 -13.40
N ARG A 468 -9.15 -33.13 -12.08
CA ARG A 468 -9.77 -34.06 -11.10
C ARG A 468 -11.26 -33.88 -10.96
N ILE A 469 -11.82 -32.76 -11.42
CA ILE A 469 -13.25 -32.46 -11.45
C ILE A 469 -13.81 -32.37 -12.90
N GLY A 470 -13.03 -32.86 -13.89
CA GLY A 470 -13.46 -32.95 -15.29
C GLY A 470 -13.14 -31.73 -16.13
N ILE A 471 -12.50 -30.68 -15.60
CA ILE A 471 -12.18 -29.47 -16.37
C ILE A 471 -10.79 -29.65 -17.02
N ARG A 472 -10.77 -29.65 -18.36
CA ARG A 472 -9.54 -29.72 -19.18
C ARG A 472 -9.08 -28.29 -19.51
N VAL A 473 -7.98 -27.86 -18.89
CA VAL A 473 -7.44 -26.53 -19.05
C VAL A 473 -6.27 -26.52 -20.05
N LYS A 474 -6.37 -25.68 -21.07
CA LYS A 474 -5.24 -25.32 -21.96
C LYS A 474 -4.66 -23.99 -21.48
N ILE A 475 -3.37 -23.96 -21.20
CA ILE A 475 -2.69 -22.70 -20.82
C ILE A 475 -2.32 -21.90 -22.08
N ASN A 476 -2.71 -20.63 -22.08
CA ASN A 476 -2.21 -19.61 -22.97
C ASN A 476 -1.26 -18.70 -22.18
N SER A 477 0.04 -19.01 -22.22
CA SER A 477 1.09 -18.26 -21.53
C SER A 477 1.46 -17.02 -22.34
N LEU A 478 1.36 -15.81 -21.74
CA LEU A 478 1.59 -14.56 -22.43
C LEU A 478 2.19 -13.49 -21.49
N PRO A 479 2.92 -12.49 -22.04
CA PRO A 479 3.38 -11.35 -21.27
C PRO A 479 2.19 -10.59 -20.64
N PHE A 480 2.36 -10.05 -19.44
CA PHE A 480 1.30 -9.26 -18.77
C PHE A 480 0.81 -8.07 -19.63
N ALA A 481 1.72 -7.42 -20.37
CA ALA A 481 1.36 -6.33 -21.28
C ALA A 481 0.40 -6.77 -22.40
N SER A 482 0.36 -8.07 -22.73
CA SER A 482 -0.59 -8.66 -23.69
C SER A 482 -1.88 -9.13 -23.02
N LEU A 483 -1.84 -9.49 -21.74
CA LEU A 483 -3.02 -9.91 -20.99
C LEU A 483 -3.98 -8.72 -20.74
N VAL A 484 -3.45 -7.56 -20.35
CA VAL A 484 -4.28 -6.40 -20.00
C VAL A 484 -5.24 -5.99 -21.12
N PRO A 485 -4.80 -5.78 -22.38
CA PRO A 485 -5.70 -5.45 -23.48
C PRO A 485 -6.78 -6.51 -23.73
N LYS A 486 -6.45 -7.82 -23.55
CA LYS A 486 -7.44 -8.90 -23.66
C LYS A 486 -8.56 -8.75 -22.62
N LEU A 487 -8.21 -8.40 -21.39
CA LEU A 487 -9.20 -8.19 -20.30
C LEU A 487 -10.03 -6.93 -20.53
N GLU A 488 -9.41 -5.85 -21.00
CA GLU A 488 -10.10 -4.59 -21.34
C GLU A 488 -11.11 -4.78 -22.46
N THR A 489 -10.78 -5.58 -23.47
CA THR A 489 -11.66 -5.91 -24.62
C THR A 489 -12.54 -7.13 -24.36
N LEU A 490 -12.54 -7.68 -23.12
CA LEU A 490 -13.33 -8.86 -22.72
C LEU A 490 -13.01 -10.10 -23.59
N ASP A 491 -11.76 -10.23 -24.01
CA ASP A 491 -11.28 -11.30 -24.90
C ASP A 491 -10.60 -12.44 -24.12
N SER A 492 -11.24 -12.90 -23.03
CA SER A 492 -10.74 -14.01 -22.21
C SER A 492 -11.94 -14.77 -21.61
N SER A 493 -11.81 -16.09 -21.46
CA SER A 493 -12.80 -16.92 -20.76
C SER A 493 -12.42 -17.18 -19.31
N LEU A 494 -11.12 -17.40 -19.06
CA LEU A 494 -10.53 -17.70 -17.76
C LEU A 494 -9.14 -17.09 -17.72
N TRP A 495 -8.77 -16.40 -16.64
CA TRP A 495 -7.47 -15.73 -16.54
C TRP A 495 -6.94 -15.68 -15.11
N MET A 496 -5.62 -15.57 -14.97
CA MET A 496 -4.96 -15.24 -13.69
C MET A 496 -4.59 -13.76 -13.66
N LEU A 497 -4.90 -13.10 -12.54
CA LEU A 497 -4.59 -11.69 -12.31
C LEU A 497 -4.15 -11.48 -10.85
N GLY A 498 -3.22 -10.56 -10.63
CA GLY A 498 -2.90 -10.07 -9.29
C GLY A 498 -3.40 -8.64 -9.12
N TRP A 499 -4.17 -8.39 -8.06
CA TRP A 499 -4.71 -7.08 -7.74
C TRP A 499 -4.24 -6.59 -6.37
N GLY A 500 -3.94 -5.30 -6.25
CA GLY A 500 -3.49 -4.67 -5.02
C GLY A 500 -4.44 -3.58 -4.54
N SER A 501 -4.29 -3.18 -3.29
CA SER A 501 -5.05 -2.10 -2.64
C SER A 501 -4.08 -0.98 -2.24
N PRO A 502 -3.70 -0.08 -3.16
CA PRO A 502 -2.64 0.90 -2.92
C PRO A 502 -2.96 1.90 -1.79
N ASP A 503 -4.23 2.09 -1.49
CA ASP A 503 -4.75 2.91 -0.41
C ASP A 503 -5.12 2.11 0.85
N PHE A 504 -4.79 0.81 0.88
CA PHE A 504 -5.12 -0.13 1.98
C PHE A 504 -6.61 -0.13 2.34
N ASP A 505 -7.47 0.00 1.35
CA ASP A 505 -8.92 -0.02 1.50
C ASP A 505 -9.57 -0.91 0.43
N ALA A 506 -10.54 -1.72 0.81
CA ALA A 506 -11.21 -2.67 -0.08
C ALA A 506 -12.07 -1.99 -1.16
N LEU A 507 -12.43 -0.72 -0.97
CA LEU A 507 -13.30 0.00 -1.90
C LEU A 507 -12.72 -0.01 -3.32
N GLN A 508 -11.42 0.25 -3.46
CA GLN A 508 -10.78 0.28 -4.78
C GLN A 508 -10.82 -1.08 -5.49
N ASN A 509 -10.61 -2.18 -4.74
CA ASN A 509 -10.71 -3.53 -5.30
C ASN A 509 -12.15 -3.84 -5.74
N LEU A 510 -13.13 -3.50 -4.90
CA LEU A 510 -14.55 -3.72 -5.18
C LEU A 510 -15.03 -2.89 -6.37
N LEU A 511 -14.68 -1.60 -6.43
CA LEU A 511 -15.03 -0.71 -7.54
C LEU A 511 -14.40 -1.17 -8.87
N SER A 512 -13.17 -1.64 -8.83
CA SER A 512 -12.45 -2.02 -10.06
C SER A 512 -12.87 -3.39 -10.58
N LEU A 513 -12.99 -4.38 -9.68
CA LEU A 513 -13.15 -5.78 -10.06
C LEU A 513 -14.61 -6.27 -10.00
N ALA A 514 -15.43 -5.73 -9.09
CA ALA A 514 -16.71 -6.34 -8.75
C ALA A 514 -17.93 -5.44 -8.96
N TYR A 515 -17.74 -4.12 -9.10
CA TYR A 515 -18.82 -3.20 -9.45
C TYR A 515 -19.30 -3.43 -10.88
N THR A 516 -20.58 -3.32 -11.12
CA THR A 516 -21.15 -3.46 -12.49
C THR A 516 -20.45 -2.53 -13.46
N ARG A 517 -19.92 -3.08 -14.55
CA ARG A 517 -19.19 -2.33 -15.58
C ARG A 517 -20.07 -1.28 -16.22
N SER A 518 -19.57 -0.07 -16.33
CA SER A 518 -20.22 1.07 -16.98
C SER A 518 -19.28 1.70 -18.02
N ASP A 519 -19.83 2.56 -18.86
CA ASP A 519 -19.04 3.38 -19.82
C ASP A 519 -18.18 4.44 -19.13
N LYS A 520 -18.23 4.49 -17.79
CA LYS A 520 -17.45 5.39 -16.92
C LYS A 520 -16.26 4.66 -16.32
N VAL A 521 -15.77 5.14 -15.18
CA VAL A 521 -14.56 4.62 -14.52
C VAL A 521 -14.84 3.34 -13.71
N ASP A 522 -16.06 3.22 -13.15
CA ASP A 522 -16.38 2.11 -12.25
C ASP A 522 -16.56 0.80 -13.04
N GLY A 523 -16.04 -0.30 -12.49
CA GLY A 523 -16.09 -1.61 -13.13
C GLY A 523 -15.16 -1.76 -14.34
N THR A 524 -14.22 -0.82 -14.58
CA THR A 524 -13.33 -0.85 -15.77
C THR A 524 -12.56 -2.17 -15.89
N TYR A 525 -12.13 -2.72 -14.75
CA TYR A 525 -11.38 -3.98 -14.71
C TYR A 525 -12.26 -5.20 -14.35
N ASN A 526 -13.59 -5.02 -14.28
CA ASN A 526 -14.53 -6.13 -14.13
C ASN A 526 -14.68 -6.89 -15.46
N ALA A 527 -13.62 -7.58 -15.87
CA ALA A 527 -13.62 -8.44 -17.04
C ALA A 527 -14.51 -9.70 -16.83
N ALA A 528 -14.79 -10.05 -15.58
CA ALA A 528 -15.73 -11.11 -15.22
C ALA A 528 -17.18 -10.75 -15.55
N ARG A 529 -17.47 -9.48 -15.79
CA ARG A 529 -18.79 -8.92 -16.09
C ARG A 529 -19.82 -9.24 -15.01
N ILE A 530 -19.38 -9.22 -13.75
CA ILE A 530 -20.24 -9.32 -12.58
C ILE A 530 -21.24 -8.16 -12.61
N SER A 531 -22.53 -8.47 -12.39
CA SER A 531 -23.57 -7.46 -12.24
C SER A 531 -24.52 -7.93 -11.15
N ASP A 532 -24.33 -7.39 -9.95
CA ASP A 532 -25.11 -7.71 -8.75
C ASP A 532 -25.60 -6.41 -8.10
N PRO A 533 -26.89 -6.08 -8.23
CA PRO A 533 -27.43 -4.83 -7.69
C PRO A 533 -27.33 -4.71 -6.16
N LYS A 534 -27.23 -5.83 -5.43
CA LYS A 534 -27.02 -5.80 -3.97
C LYS A 534 -25.58 -5.42 -3.66
N LEU A 535 -24.63 -5.99 -4.39
CA LEU A 535 -23.21 -5.68 -4.26
C LEU A 535 -22.94 -4.22 -4.62
N ASP A 536 -23.47 -3.74 -5.76
CA ASP A 536 -23.30 -2.35 -6.21
C ASP A 536 -23.82 -1.35 -5.16
N ARG A 537 -25.01 -1.62 -4.57
CA ARG A 537 -25.53 -0.75 -3.49
C ARG A 537 -24.64 -0.70 -2.26
N LEU A 538 -24.05 -1.82 -1.85
CA LEU A 538 -23.13 -1.85 -0.70
C LEU A 538 -21.85 -1.06 -1.00
N ILE A 539 -21.31 -1.19 -2.21
CA ILE A 539 -20.13 -0.47 -2.67
C ILE A 539 -20.41 1.04 -2.71
N ASP A 540 -21.55 1.46 -3.28
CA ASP A 540 -21.95 2.87 -3.34
C ASP A 540 -22.17 3.46 -1.95
N GLN A 541 -22.79 2.72 -1.04
CA GLN A 541 -22.93 3.15 0.36
C GLN A 541 -21.58 3.31 1.03
N ALA A 542 -20.67 2.34 0.88
CA ALA A 542 -19.32 2.41 1.45
C ALA A 542 -18.48 3.57 0.87
N ARG A 543 -18.69 3.91 -0.41
CA ARG A 543 -17.98 5.00 -1.10
C ARG A 543 -18.18 6.34 -0.42
N TYR A 544 -19.38 6.61 0.09
CA TYR A 544 -19.78 7.92 0.64
C TYR A 544 -20.03 7.92 2.15
N GLU A 545 -19.89 6.78 2.83
CA GLU A 545 -20.10 6.66 4.26
C GLU A 545 -18.92 7.22 5.06
N ASN A 546 -19.15 8.33 5.78
CA ASN A 546 -18.13 9.00 6.57
C ASN A 546 -17.88 8.37 7.96
N ASN A 547 -18.82 7.57 8.47
CA ASN A 547 -18.59 6.83 9.71
C ASN A 547 -17.68 5.62 9.44
N PRO A 548 -16.46 5.55 9.99
CA PRO A 548 -15.47 4.54 9.63
C PRO A 548 -15.93 3.11 10.00
N ILE A 549 -16.63 2.94 11.13
CA ILE A 549 -17.10 1.62 11.59
C ILE A 549 -18.19 1.11 10.64
N LYS A 550 -19.18 1.95 10.34
CA LYS A 550 -20.26 1.59 9.41
C LYS A 550 -19.73 1.32 8.02
N ARG A 551 -18.79 2.15 7.55
CA ARG A 551 -18.12 1.99 6.26
C ARG A 551 -17.38 0.65 6.17
N THR A 552 -16.58 0.30 7.17
CA THR A 552 -15.88 -0.99 7.23
C THR A 552 -16.86 -2.16 7.19
N GLY A 553 -17.99 -2.08 7.93
CA GLY A 553 -19.05 -3.09 7.88
C GLY A 553 -19.69 -3.25 6.50
N LEU A 554 -19.87 -2.16 5.74
CA LEU A 554 -20.37 -2.22 4.34
C LEU A 554 -19.36 -2.90 3.40
N LEU A 555 -18.06 -2.59 3.54
CA LEU A 555 -17.00 -3.25 2.78
C LEU A 555 -16.93 -4.75 3.07
N GLN A 556 -17.04 -5.15 4.33
CA GLN A 556 -17.07 -6.55 4.73
C GLN A 556 -18.27 -7.30 4.15
N GLN A 557 -19.46 -6.70 4.17
CA GLN A 557 -20.64 -7.28 3.53
C GLN A 557 -20.49 -7.43 2.00
N ALA A 558 -19.87 -6.45 1.35
CA ALA A 558 -19.56 -6.53 -0.08
C ALA A 558 -18.56 -7.65 -0.40
N LEU A 559 -17.48 -7.76 0.38
CA LEU A 559 -16.49 -8.84 0.25
C LEU A 559 -17.09 -10.22 0.51
N GLU A 560 -18.02 -10.34 1.47
CA GLU A 560 -18.74 -11.58 1.75
C GLU A 560 -19.59 -12.04 0.55
N ILE A 561 -20.23 -11.11 -0.15
CA ILE A 561 -20.96 -11.44 -1.40
C ILE A 561 -19.96 -11.95 -2.45
N VAL A 562 -18.86 -11.25 -2.68
CA VAL A 562 -17.84 -11.66 -3.67
C VAL A 562 -17.34 -13.07 -3.38
N LYS A 563 -17.10 -13.39 -2.11
CA LYS A 563 -16.63 -14.70 -1.66
C LYS A 563 -17.70 -15.77 -1.81
N THR A 564 -18.89 -15.55 -1.26
CA THR A 564 -19.97 -16.56 -1.25
C THR A 564 -20.47 -16.87 -2.64
N GLN A 565 -20.48 -15.88 -3.55
CA GLN A 565 -20.82 -16.08 -4.95
C GLN A 565 -19.67 -16.66 -5.79
N SER A 566 -18.48 -16.79 -5.19
CA SER A 566 -17.26 -17.22 -5.91
C SER A 566 -17.04 -16.42 -7.20
N TYR A 567 -17.26 -15.10 -7.16
CA TYR A 567 -17.11 -14.23 -8.33
C TYR A 567 -15.67 -14.21 -8.84
N TYR A 568 -14.72 -14.33 -7.94
CA TYR A 568 -13.30 -14.62 -8.17
C TYR A 568 -12.86 -15.80 -7.33
N LEU A 569 -11.79 -16.48 -7.75
CA LEU A 569 -11.14 -17.51 -6.93
C LEU A 569 -9.81 -16.94 -6.43
N PRO A 570 -9.75 -16.40 -5.21
CA PRO A 570 -8.49 -15.98 -4.61
C PRO A 570 -7.57 -17.19 -4.47
N LEU A 571 -6.32 -17.05 -4.89
CA LEU A 571 -5.30 -18.10 -4.80
C LEU A 571 -4.39 -17.88 -3.61
N ALA A 572 -3.79 -16.69 -3.57
CA ALA A 572 -2.76 -16.38 -2.59
C ALA A 572 -2.47 -14.89 -2.49
N HIS A 573 -2.11 -14.42 -1.30
CA HIS A 573 -1.51 -13.11 -1.06
C HIS A 573 -0.01 -13.20 -1.36
N ALA A 574 0.50 -12.27 -2.15
CA ALA A 574 1.91 -12.21 -2.46
C ALA A 574 2.72 -11.83 -1.21
N MET A 575 3.86 -12.48 -1.03
CA MET A 575 4.84 -12.08 -0.03
C MET A 575 5.86 -11.16 -0.66
N ARG A 576 6.26 -10.15 0.07
CA ARG A 576 7.38 -9.30 -0.25
C ARG A 576 8.59 -9.74 0.55
N ALA A 577 9.76 -9.57 -0.01
CA ALA A 577 11.01 -9.84 0.66
C ALA A 577 11.97 -8.66 0.50
N TRP A 578 12.56 -8.25 1.60
CA TRP A 578 13.69 -7.35 1.64
C TRP A 578 14.90 -8.12 2.12
N VAL A 579 16.02 -7.92 1.43
CA VAL A 579 17.27 -8.61 1.72
C VAL A 579 18.32 -7.59 2.10
N MET A 580 19.00 -7.82 3.20
CA MET A 580 19.94 -6.86 3.73
C MET A 580 21.11 -7.54 4.42
N GLN A 581 22.21 -6.80 4.61
CA GLN A 581 23.34 -7.22 5.44
C GLN A 581 22.85 -7.45 6.89
N ARG A 582 23.45 -8.41 7.60
CA ARG A 582 23.08 -8.68 9.02
C ARG A 582 23.33 -7.51 9.97
N SER A 583 24.18 -6.57 9.56
CA SER A 583 24.42 -5.33 10.30
C SER A 583 23.26 -4.33 10.25
N ILE A 584 22.25 -4.55 9.40
CA ILE A 584 21.11 -3.67 9.23
C ILE A 584 19.93 -4.19 10.07
N SER A 585 19.34 -3.34 10.88
CA SER A 585 18.05 -3.59 11.52
C SER A 585 17.01 -2.63 10.93
N LEU A 586 15.96 -3.18 10.36
CA LEU A 586 14.89 -2.44 9.70
C LEU A 586 13.57 -3.16 9.94
N VAL A 587 12.52 -2.41 10.26
CA VAL A 587 11.15 -2.92 10.26
C VAL A 587 10.58 -2.74 8.84
N VAL A 588 10.16 -3.85 8.23
CA VAL A 588 9.48 -3.81 6.92
C VAL A 588 8.03 -3.37 7.16
N PRO A 589 7.62 -2.17 6.72
CA PRO A 589 6.24 -1.76 6.89
C PRO A 589 5.36 -2.47 5.82
N PRO A 590 4.10 -2.82 6.16
CA PRO A 590 3.15 -3.35 5.18
C PRO A 590 2.90 -2.41 3.99
N SER A 591 3.18 -1.10 4.15
CA SER A 591 3.10 -0.08 3.08
C SER A 591 4.09 -0.31 1.95
N GLU A 592 5.07 -1.23 2.12
CA GLU A 592 6.12 -1.51 1.14
C GLU A 592 7.11 -0.34 0.92
N ARG A 593 7.02 0.69 1.74
CA ARG A 593 7.87 1.89 1.66
C ARG A 593 8.77 1.94 2.88
N PRO A 594 10.07 1.62 2.71
CA PRO A 594 11.00 1.68 3.84
C PRO A 594 11.11 3.10 4.37
N GLU A 595 11.15 3.23 5.69
CA GLU A 595 11.42 4.51 6.36
C GLU A 595 12.81 4.48 6.97
N MET A 596 13.77 5.16 6.32
CA MET A 596 15.20 5.11 6.67
C MET A 596 15.49 5.71 8.04
N ARG A 597 14.62 6.58 8.56
CA ARG A 597 14.71 7.11 9.93
C ARG A 597 14.62 6.05 11.03
N PHE A 598 14.11 4.86 10.71
CA PHE A 598 14.04 3.72 11.64
C PHE A 598 15.15 2.69 11.45
N VAL A 599 15.98 2.86 10.41
CA VAL A 599 17.07 1.93 10.13
C VAL A 599 18.21 2.10 11.13
N ILE A 600 18.63 1.00 11.73
CA ILE A 600 19.81 0.93 12.59
C ILE A 600 20.89 0.13 11.86
N VAL A 601 22.02 0.76 11.64
CA VAL A 601 23.23 0.14 11.11
C VAL A 601 24.15 -0.16 12.29
N THR A 602 24.41 -1.47 12.54
CA THR A 602 25.30 -1.93 13.62
C THR A 602 26.62 -2.42 13.03
N GLY A 603 27.75 -1.99 13.60
CA GLY A 603 29.11 -2.49 13.38
C GLY A 603 29.47 -2.88 11.93
N ARG A 604 30.08 -1.99 11.16
CA ARG A 604 30.72 -2.36 9.88
C ARG A 604 31.88 -3.32 10.14
N ARG A 605 32.00 -4.39 9.35
CA ARG A 605 33.29 -5.08 9.20
C ARG A 605 34.31 -4.06 8.67
N ALA A 606 35.34 -3.77 9.44
CA ALA A 606 36.49 -3.02 8.96
C ALA A 606 37.05 -3.76 7.73
N GLY A 607 36.98 -3.17 6.55
CA GLY A 607 37.57 -3.79 5.35
C GLY A 607 37.03 -3.33 4.00
N VAL A 608 35.96 -2.54 3.92
CA VAL A 608 35.51 -1.96 2.63
C VAL A 608 35.73 -0.46 2.68
N SER A 609 36.76 0.01 1.97
CA SER A 609 37.10 1.44 1.86
C SER A 609 35.99 2.20 1.13
N ASP A 610 35.64 3.38 1.63
CA ASP A 610 34.67 4.31 1.01
C ASP A 610 35.14 4.90 -0.34
N THR A 611 36.30 4.47 -0.85
CA THR A 611 36.94 4.98 -2.06
C THR A 611 36.38 4.39 -3.38
N ALA A 612 35.46 3.44 -3.35
CA ALA A 612 34.95 2.78 -4.58
C ALA A 612 33.85 3.56 -5.33
N LEU A 613 33.45 4.74 -4.89
CA LEU A 613 32.41 5.58 -5.52
C LEU A 613 32.96 6.83 -6.24
N ALA A 614 34.24 6.85 -6.59
CA ALA A 614 34.76 7.85 -7.53
C ALA A 614 34.20 7.53 -8.94
N ALA A 615 33.60 8.53 -9.57
CA ALA A 615 33.01 8.45 -10.90
C ALA A 615 34.01 7.82 -11.90
N PRO A 616 33.56 7.02 -12.87
CA PRO A 616 34.44 6.51 -13.93
C PRO A 616 35.05 7.68 -14.69
N ASP A 617 36.39 7.68 -14.71
CA ASP A 617 37.26 8.64 -15.36
C ASP A 617 36.84 8.88 -16.83
N ARG A 618 36.43 10.11 -17.14
CA ARG A 618 36.15 10.57 -18.52
C ARG A 618 37.47 10.91 -19.23
N ALA A 619 38.42 9.99 -19.29
CA ALA A 619 39.60 10.12 -20.11
C ALA A 619 39.61 9.05 -21.19
N GLY A 620 39.30 9.44 -22.42
CA GLY A 620 39.58 8.62 -23.58
C GLY A 620 38.50 8.54 -24.63
N ARG A 621 38.14 9.66 -25.28
CA ARG A 621 37.71 9.67 -26.71
C ARG A 621 37.81 11.10 -27.28
N ASN A 622 38.98 11.48 -27.67
CA ASN A 622 39.18 12.45 -28.75
C ASN A 622 40.38 12.00 -29.56
N GLN A 623 40.15 11.28 -30.64
CA GLN A 623 41.02 11.25 -31.79
C GLN A 623 40.15 11.41 -33.04
N PRO A 624 40.44 12.39 -33.91
CA PRO A 624 39.69 12.59 -35.15
C PRO A 624 40.16 11.56 -36.17
N ALA A 625 39.23 10.81 -36.77
CA ALA A 625 39.50 9.98 -37.92
C ALA A 625 39.75 10.87 -39.15
N GLY A 626 40.97 10.86 -39.60
CA GLY A 626 41.40 11.49 -40.82
C GLY A 626 40.75 10.87 -42.06
N ALA A 627 40.40 11.74 -43.00
CA ALA A 627 39.96 11.41 -44.33
C ALA A 627 41.04 10.63 -45.10
N GLN A 628 40.66 9.52 -45.74
CA GLN A 628 41.32 9.05 -46.96
C GLN A 628 40.29 8.55 -47.96
N ASN A 629 40.36 9.21 -49.14
CA ASN A 629 39.73 8.84 -50.43
C ASN A 629 40.10 7.42 -50.87
N LYS A 630 39.18 6.68 -51.34
CA LYS A 630 39.04 6.20 -52.74
C LYS A 630 37.69 5.52 -52.91
#